data_032d2c2b70a1a420cf21f1a3ea3402da
#
_entry.id   032d2c2b70a1a420cf21f1a3ea3402da
#
_cell.length_a   1.000
_cell.length_b   1.000
_cell.length_c   1.000
_cell.angle_alpha   90.00
_cell.angle_beta   90.00
_cell.angle_gamma   90.00
#
_symmetry.space_group_name_H-M   'P 1'
#
loop_
_entity.id
_entity.type
_entity.pdbx_description
1 polymer ?
#
loop_
_entity_poly.entity_id
_entity_poly.type
_entity_poly.pdbx_seq_one_letter_code
_entity_poly.pdbx_strand_id
1 'polypeptide(L)'
;MKYNSSGAMCASPGGDQPDKHKQPKNGQQPPDKQPKNGQKQPKKQRHTKRFTAQEEALRVEAIVDAKERDMAARGRCERCWHNARDGHCICAHLEALRFRLDVRFVLYTHHKEYYCAGDDAKVLAAVAPDAAEVFVYGRRGDDARLGAILRGPCAERRCLLLFPDDGAATVDSFFAAPGAAPVPARGAAAGAPFYVVVVDATWTLARKMARHLDRLLGGALPHVKLETDVVSVYARTQSKTGRVCTVEAVALFLREVGESDELFRKMVAMVETNNRALKHEYAKRRADLWASGPTMGNPAWYYAMRVDEGVS
;
A
#
# COMPACT_ATOMS: atom_id res chain seq x y z
N MET A 1 15.35 34.97 11.04
CA MET A 1 14.77 36.13 10.29
C MET A 1 13.27 36.04 10.42
N LYS A 2 12.71 36.99 11.12
CA LYS A 2 11.25 37.11 11.33
C LYS A 2 10.65 37.81 10.11
N TYR A 3 9.60 37.26 9.51
CA TYR A 3 8.73 38.04 8.62
C TYR A 3 7.38 38.26 9.28
N ASN A 4 7.04 39.52 9.36
CA ASN A 4 5.86 40.05 9.99
C ASN A 4 4.73 40.19 8.97
N SER A 5 3.55 40.01 9.46
CA SER A 5 2.22 40.19 8.86
C SER A 5 1.82 41.65 8.66
N SER A 6 0.97 41.91 7.71
CA SER A 6 -0.15 42.88 7.68
C SER A 6 -0.77 42.80 6.29
N GLY A 7 -2.03 42.56 6.08
CA GLY A 7 -3.23 43.09 6.65
C GLY A 7 -3.91 43.94 5.58
N ALA A 8 -5.07 43.54 5.10
CA ALA A 8 -6.11 44.48 4.71
C ALA A 8 -7.45 43.77 4.47
N MET A 9 -8.40 44.11 5.31
CA MET A 9 -9.83 43.87 5.10
C MET A 9 -10.34 44.78 3.96
N CYS A 10 -11.31 44.26 3.20
CA CYS A 10 -12.30 45.13 2.56
C CYS A 10 -13.69 44.50 2.74
N ALA A 11 -14.57 45.37 3.26
CA ALA A 11 -15.94 45.12 3.66
C ALA A 11 -16.91 45.23 2.50
N SER A 12 -18.06 44.63 2.72
CA SER A 12 -19.32 44.59 1.97
C SER A 12 -19.84 45.95 1.46
N PRO A 13 -20.89 45.96 0.62
CA PRO A 13 -22.20 46.18 1.21
C PRO A 13 -23.34 45.33 0.58
N GLY A 14 -24.39 45.22 1.38
CA GLY A 14 -25.61 44.50 1.15
C GLY A 14 -26.54 45.11 0.10
N GLY A 15 -27.52 44.30 -0.27
CA GLY A 15 -28.65 44.65 -1.11
C GLY A 15 -29.82 43.74 -0.81
N ASP A 16 -30.74 44.25 -0.02
CA ASP A 16 -32.08 43.72 0.18
C ASP A 16 -32.86 43.66 -1.12
N GLN A 17 -33.58 42.58 -1.35
CA GLN A 17 -34.81 42.65 -2.16
C GLN A 17 -35.81 41.55 -1.76
N PRO A 18 -37.14 41.82 -1.96
CA PRO A 18 -38.20 41.36 -1.08
C PRO A 18 -38.92 40.08 -1.55
N ASP A 19 -39.65 39.54 -0.57
CA ASP A 19 -40.67 38.51 -0.65
C ASP A 19 -41.56 38.53 -1.89
N LYS A 20 -41.69 37.37 -2.54
CA LYS A 20 -42.85 37.08 -3.40
C LYS A 20 -43.63 35.90 -2.86
N HIS A 21 -44.80 36.22 -2.31
CA HIS A 21 -45.91 35.31 -2.01
C HIS A 21 -46.11 34.27 -3.10
N LYS A 22 -46.09 32.99 -2.75
CA LYS A 22 -46.70 31.91 -3.53
C LYS A 22 -47.79 31.25 -2.71
N GLN A 23 -49.00 31.33 -3.29
CA GLN A 23 -50.25 30.72 -2.83
C GLN A 23 -50.15 29.20 -2.74
N PRO A 24 -50.92 28.53 -1.86
CA PRO A 24 -50.99 27.07 -1.73
C PRO A 24 -51.78 26.47 -2.90
N LYS A 25 -51.18 25.50 -3.59
CA LYS A 25 -51.87 24.65 -4.55
C LYS A 25 -52.43 23.40 -3.85
N ASN A 26 -53.71 23.21 -4.11
CA ASN A 26 -54.59 22.10 -3.76
C ASN A 26 -53.96 20.72 -3.66
N GLY A 27 -54.47 20.01 -2.65
CA GLY A 27 -54.18 18.60 -2.38
C GLY A 27 -54.59 17.66 -3.50
N GLN A 28 -53.66 16.81 -3.86
CA GLN A 28 -53.94 15.47 -4.41
C GLN A 28 -53.10 14.48 -3.61
N GLN A 29 -53.80 13.61 -2.90
CA GLN A 29 -53.21 12.48 -2.22
C GLN A 29 -52.55 11.55 -3.25
N PRO A 30 -51.30 11.06 -3.04
CA PRO A 30 -50.73 10.05 -3.87
C PRO A 30 -51.40 8.68 -3.57
N PRO A 31 -51.55 7.81 -4.56
CA PRO A 31 -52.18 6.49 -4.39
C PRO A 31 -51.37 5.60 -3.47
N ASP A 32 -52.09 4.87 -2.63
CA ASP A 32 -51.58 3.85 -1.73
C ASP A 32 -50.61 2.88 -2.43
N LYS A 33 -49.37 2.88 -2.01
CA LYS A 33 -48.38 1.88 -2.43
C LYS A 33 -48.60 0.60 -1.63
N GLN A 34 -49.24 -0.39 -2.24
CA GLN A 34 -49.30 -1.75 -1.72
C GLN A 34 -47.88 -2.25 -1.35
N PRO A 35 -47.68 -2.92 -0.23
CA PRO A 35 -46.40 -3.51 0.15
C PRO A 35 -46.04 -4.62 -0.83
N LYS A 36 -45.00 -4.42 -1.62
CA LYS A 36 -44.42 -5.51 -2.42
C LYS A 36 -43.83 -6.55 -1.47
N ASN A 37 -44.54 -7.65 -1.39
CA ASN A 37 -44.12 -8.87 -0.68
C ASN A 37 -42.89 -9.45 -1.39
N GLY A 38 -41.73 -8.87 -1.15
CA GLY A 38 -40.44 -9.32 -1.67
C GLY A 38 -39.97 -10.54 -0.89
N GLN A 39 -40.34 -11.73 -1.32
CA GLN A 39 -39.69 -12.96 -0.88
C GLN A 39 -38.20 -12.83 -1.17
N LYS A 40 -37.41 -12.58 -0.12
CA LYS A 40 -35.94 -12.63 -0.19
C LYS A 40 -35.55 -14.07 -0.50
N GLN A 41 -35.14 -14.33 -1.74
CA GLN A 41 -34.54 -15.60 -2.10
C GLN A 41 -33.42 -15.92 -1.13
N PRO A 42 -33.31 -17.11 -0.56
CA PRO A 42 -32.21 -17.49 0.32
C PRO A 42 -30.89 -17.31 -0.45
N LYS A 43 -29.98 -16.48 0.08
CA LYS A 43 -28.66 -16.34 -0.47
C LYS A 43 -28.00 -17.72 -0.52
N LYS A 44 -27.75 -18.25 -1.72
CA LYS A 44 -26.98 -19.47 -1.92
C LYS A 44 -25.73 -19.38 -1.08
N GLN A 45 -25.63 -20.18 -0.02
CA GLN A 45 -24.40 -20.33 0.75
C GLN A 45 -23.33 -20.84 -0.22
N ARG A 46 -22.40 -19.96 -0.60
CA ARG A 46 -21.18 -20.37 -1.29
C ARG A 46 -20.40 -21.22 -0.28
N HIS A 47 -20.44 -22.53 -0.43
CA HIS A 47 -19.50 -23.42 0.23
C HIS A 47 -18.09 -23.04 -0.26
N THR A 48 -17.41 -22.18 0.47
CA THR A 48 -16.00 -21.93 0.25
C THR A 48 -15.25 -23.17 0.67
N LYS A 49 -14.78 -23.94 -0.31
CA LYS A 49 -13.90 -25.09 -0.07
C LYS A 49 -12.75 -24.62 0.82
N ARG A 50 -12.63 -25.17 2.03
CA ARG A 50 -11.48 -24.91 2.90
C ARG A 50 -10.35 -25.77 2.41
N PHE A 51 -9.26 -25.14 1.98
CA PHE A 51 -8.03 -25.82 1.61
C PHE A 51 -7.23 -26.13 2.87
N THR A 52 -6.50 -27.23 2.86
CA THR A 52 -5.43 -27.52 3.83
C THR A 52 -4.29 -26.53 3.62
N ALA A 53 -3.40 -26.37 4.60
CA ALA A 53 -2.21 -25.50 4.47
C ALA A 53 -1.32 -25.96 3.29
N GLN A 54 -1.24 -27.25 3.04
CA GLN A 54 -0.46 -27.81 1.93
C GLN A 54 -1.09 -27.50 0.56
N GLU A 55 -2.41 -27.66 0.43
CA GLU A 55 -3.13 -27.29 -0.79
C GLU A 55 -3.04 -25.79 -1.09
N GLU A 56 -3.12 -24.95 -0.05
CA GLU A 56 -2.97 -23.50 -0.21
C GLU A 56 -1.56 -23.14 -0.68
N ALA A 57 -0.51 -23.74 -0.11
CA ALA A 57 0.87 -23.53 -0.53
C ALA A 57 1.09 -23.92 -1.99
N LEU A 58 0.63 -25.11 -2.42
CA LEU A 58 0.72 -25.56 -3.82
C LEU A 58 -0.02 -24.60 -4.77
N ARG A 59 -1.15 -24.07 -4.33
CA ARG A 59 -1.91 -23.09 -5.10
C ARG A 59 -1.17 -21.77 -5.24
N VAL A 60 -0.53 -21.29 -4.19
CA VAL A 60 0.29 -20.07 -4.23
C VAL A 60 1.47 -20.26 -5.17
N GLU A 61 2.20 -21.39 -5.10
CA GLU A 61 3.29 -21.71 -6.02
C GLU A 61 2.82 -21.65 -7.48
N ALA A 62 1.73 -22.33 -7.81
CA ALA A 62 1.18 -22.32 -9.16
C ALA A 62 0.80 -20.92 -9.67
N ILE A 63 0.28 -20.06 -8.78
CA ILE A 63 -0.06 -18.66 -9.11
C ILE A 63 1.21 -17.85 -9.36
N VAL A 64 2.24 -18.01 -8.51
CA VAL A 64 3.50 -17.28 -8.63
C VAL A 64 4.21 -17.68 -9.92
N ASP A 65 4.35 -18.98 -10.18
CA ASP A 65 4.96 -19.50 -11.42
C ASP A 65 4.24 -19.00 -12.68
N ALA A 66 2.91 -18.93 -12.63
CA ALA A 66 2.13 -18.41 -13.75
C ALA A 66 2.40 -16.91 -13.97
N LYS A 67 2.54 -16.13 -12.90
CA LYS A 67 2.87 -14.72 -12.97
C LYS A 67 4.29 -14.47 -13.46
N GLU A 68 5.26 -15.27 -13.05
CA GLU A 68 6.66 -15.21 -13.52
C GLU A 68 6.74 -15.47 -15.03
N ARG A 69 6.04 -16.50 -15.52
CA ARG A 69 5.94 -16.76 -16.96
C ARG A 69 5.24 -15.62 -17.72
N ASP A 70 4.16 -15.06 -17.16
CA ASP A 70 3.42 -13.95 -17.79
C ASP A 70 4.27 -12.67 -17.85
N MET A 71 5.07 -12.39 -16.83
CA MET A 71 6.02 -11.28 -16.81
C MET A 71 6.98 -11.33 -17.99
N ALA A 72 7.64 -12.49 -18.20
CA ALA A 72 8.56 -12.69 -19.30
C ALA A 72 7.84 -12.60 -20.66
N ALA A 73 6.69 -13.27 -20.81
CA ALA A 73 5.92 -13.28 -22.05
C ALA A 73 5.43 -11.89 -22.47
N ARG A 74 5.06 -11.05 -21.51
CA ARG A 74 4.60 -9.67 -21.76
C ARG A 74 5.72 -8.65 -21.88
N GLY A 75 6.98 -9.04 -21.70
CA GLY A 75 8.12 -8.12 -21.74
C GLY A 75 8.08 -7.07 -20.62
N ARG A 76 7.66 -7.48 -19.42
CA ARG A 76 7.71 -6.64 -18.23
C ARG A 76 9.11 -6.65 -17.63
N CYS A 77 9.50 -5.55 -17.02
CA CYS A 77 10.78 -5.44 -16.31
C CYS A 77 10.74 -6.21 -14.99
N GLU A 78 11.71 -7.11 -14.75
CA GLU A 78 11.81 -7.90 -13.53
C GLU A 78 12.05 -7.07 -12.27
N ARG A 79 12.65 -5.87 -12.39
CA ARG A 79 12.93 -4.98 -11.25
C ARG A 79 11.73 -4.10 -10.88
N CYS A 80 11.16 -3.40 -11.85
CA CYS A 80 10.08 -2.42 -11.57
C CYS A 80 8.68 -2.91 -11.95
N TRP A 81 8.55 -4.09 -12.54
CA TRP A 81 7.31 -4.76 -12.96
C TRP A 81 6.43 -4.01 -13.95
N HIS A 82 6.91 -2.86 -14.44
CA HIS A 82 6.26 -2.13 -15.53
C HIS A 82 6.53 -2.77 -16.88
N ASN A 83 5.68 -2.46 -17.86
CA ASN A 83 5.85 -2.97 -19.21
C ASN A 83 7.06 -2.31 -19.88
N ALA A 84 8.17 -3.05 -19.99
CA ALA A 84 9.40 -2.58 -20.60
C ALA A 84 9.30 -2.54 -22.14
N ARG A 85 8.54 -3.47 -22.75
CA ARG A 85 8.32 -3.54 -24.20
C ARG A 85 7.66 -2.27 -24.73
N ASP A 86 6.73 -1.70 -23.96
CA ASP A 86 6.01 -0.47 -24.31
C ASP A 86 6.69 0.81 -23.80
N GLY A 87 7.91 0.72 -23.28
CA GLY A 87 8.68 1.87 -22.82
C GLY A 87 8.30 2.41 -21.44
N HIS A 88 7.53 1.66 -20.64
CA HIS A 88 7.10 2.09 -19.31
C HIS A 88 8.07 1.72 -18.18
N CYS A 89 9.23 1.13 -18.49
CA CYS A 89 10.24 0.81 -17.49
C CYS A 89 10.78 2.08 -16.82
N ILE A 90 10.74 2.10 -15.47
CA ILE A 90 11.19 3.25 -14.67
C ILE A 90 12.57 3.06 -14.03
N CYS A 91 13.27 1.96 -14.31
CA CYS A 91 14.53 1.64 -13.64
C CYS A 91 15.60 2.73 -13.78
N ALA A 92 15.69 3.40 -14.93
CA ALA A 92 16.64 4.51 -15.12
C ALA A 92 16.35 5.69 -14.17
N HIS A 93 15.07 6.00 -13.92
CA HIS A 93 14.69 7.04 -12.97
C HIS A 93 14.93 6.60 -11.53
N LEU A 94 14.72 5.32 -11.22
CA LEU A 94 14.97 4.77 -9.88
C LEU A 94 16.47 4.72 -9.56
N GLU A 95 17.33 4.53 -10.54
CA GLU A 95 18.78 4.53 -10.35
C GLU A 95 19.30 5.85 -9.78
N ALA A 96 18.75 6.97 -10.22
CA ALA A 96 19.08 8.30 -9.70
C ALA A 96 18.63 8.51 -8.23
N LEU A 97 17.71 7.67 -7.75
CA LEU A 97 17.18 7.74 -6.39
C LEU A 97 17.81 6.72 -5.43
N ARG A 98 18.84 5.96 -5.87
CA ARG A 98 19.50 4.96 -5.02
C ARG A 98 20.04 5.54 -3.72
N PHE A 99 19.93 4.74 -2.67
CA PHE A 99 20.50 5.02 -1.36
C PHE A 99 20.88 3.72 -0.65
N ARG A 100 21.63 3.83 0.44
CA ARG A 100 21.96 2.72 1.32
C ARG A 100 21.22 2.88 2.64
N LEU A 101 20.83 1.75 3.23
CA LEU A 101 20.21 1.69 4.53
C LEU A 101 20.96 0.66 5.39
N ASP A 102 21.05 0.94 6.67
CA ASP A 102 21.60 0.02 7.66
C ASP A 102 20.52 -0.93 8.20
N VAL A 103 19.24 -0.57 8.01
CA VAL A 103 18.07 -1.41 8.30
C VAL A 103 17.79 -2.35 7.12
N ARG A 104 17.42 -3.59 7.42
CA ARG A 104 16.98 -4.58 6.44
C ARG A 104 15.46 -4.63 6.39
N PHE A 105 14.88 -4.40 5.24
CA PHE A 105 13.44 -4.47 5.01
C PHE A 105 13.04 -5.79 4.38
N VAL A 106 12.16 -6.51 5.04
CA VAL A 106 11.47 -7.68 4.50
C VAL A 106 10.11 -7.22 3.98
N LEU A 107 9.97 -7.19 2.67
CA LEU A 107 8.74 -6.79 1.98
C LEU A 107 7.89 -8.06 1.76
N TYR A 108 7.05 -8.38 2.76
CA TYR A 108 6.22 -9.58 2.72
C TYR A 108 4.95 -9.31 1.95
N THR A 109 4.96 -9.69 0.67
CA THR A 109 3.97 -9.29 -0.33
C THR A 109 2.97 -10.41 -0.60
N HIS A 110 1.68 -10.10 -0.65
CA HIS A 110 0.66 -11.08 -1.02
C HIS A 110 0.77 -11.43 -2.51
N HIS A 111 0.60 -12.72 -2.88
CA HIS A 111 0.71 -13.18 -4.26
C HIS A 111 -0.19 -12.42 -5.26
N LYS A 112 -1.24 -11.73 -4.81
CA LYS A 112 -2.07 -10.87 -5.66
C LYS A 112 -1.39 -9.57 -6.06
N GLU A 113 -0.57 -9.00 -5.17
CA GLU A 113 0.20 -7.77 -5.42
C GLU A 113 1.52 -8.09 -6.15
N TYR A 114 2.11 -9.25 -5.88
CA TYR A 114 3.36 -9.69 -6.52
C TYR A 114 3.28 -9.62 -8.04
N TYR A 115 4.26 -9.00 -8.68
CA TYR A 115 4.32 -8.67 -10.11
C TYR A 115 3.18 -7.76 -10.62
N CYS A 116 2.51 -7.04 -9.75
CA CYS A 116 1.60 -5.99 -10.16
C CYS A 116 2.36 -4.67 -10.38
N ALA A 117 2.14 -3.99 -11.51
CA ALA A 117 2.74 -2.68 -11.75
C ALA A 117 2.36 -1.65 -10.66
N GLY A 118 1.17 -1.81 -10.08
CA GLY A 118 0.66 -0.97 -9.00
C GLY A 118 1.20 -1.28 -7.60
N ASP A 119 2.04 -2.28 -7.42
CA ASP A 119 2.75 -2.51 -6.17
C ASP A 119 3.86 -1.44 -6.01
N ASP A 120 3.99 -0.83 -4.84
CA ASP A 120 5.04 0.13 -4.55
C ASP A 120 6.22 -0.48 -3.76
N ALA A 121 6.02 -1.58 -3.05
CA ALA A 121 7.09 -2.26 -2.31
C ALA A 121 8.28 -2.65 -3.22
N LYS A 122 8.00 -3.12 -4.44
CA LYS A 122 9.03 -3.45 -5.43
C LYS A 122 9.97 -2.29 -5.74
N VAL A 123 9.48 -1.04 -5.64
CA VAL A 123 10.28 0.15 -5.94
C VAL A 123 11.37 0.33 -4.90
N LEU A 124 11.07 0.04 -3.62
CA LEU A 124 12.06 0.03 -2.56
C LEU A 124 13.12 -1.04 -2.81
N ALA A 125 12.72 -2.28 -3.15
CA ALA A 125 13.65 -3.34 -3.51
C ALA A 125 14.52 -2.99 -4.73
N ALA A 126 13.97 -2.26 -5.71
CA ALA A 126 14.71 -1.83 -6.89
C ALA A 126 15.75 -0.73 -6.58
N VAL A 127 15.46 0.16 -5.62
CA VAL A 127 16.33 1.30 -5.26
C VAL A 127 17.38 0.92 -4.21
N ALA A 128 17.02 0.08 -3.24
CA ALA A 128 17.88 -0.36 -2.16
C ALA A 128 17.98 -1.90 -2.09
N PRO A 129 18.48 -2.58 -3.15
CA PRO A 129 18.47 -4.05 -3.24
C PRO A 129 19.31 -4.73 -2.15
N ASP A 130 20.30 -4.03 -1.60
CA ASP A 130 21.11 -4.54 -0.50
C ASP A 130 20.40 -4.48 0.85
N ALA A 131 19.30 -3.73 0.94
CA ALA A 131 18.58 -3.48 2.18
C ALA A 131 17.11 -3.91 2.16
N ALA A 132 16.53 -4.16 0.99
CA ALA A 132 15.11 -4.51 0.86
C ALA A 132 14.92 -5.71 -0.06
N GLU A 133 14.18 -6.70 0.42
CA GLU A 133 13.92 -7.94 -0.31
C GLU A 133 12.45 -8.33 -0.25
N VAL A 134 11.90 -8.81 -1.39
CA VAL A 134 10.51 -9.24 -1.52
C VAL A 134 10.40 -10.73 -1.22
N PHE A 135 9.44 -11.09 -0.35
CA PHE A 135 9.03 -12.45 -0.03
C PHE A 135 7.55 -12.61 -0.30
N VAL A 136 7.14 -13.71 -0.91
CA VAL A 136 5.74 -13.94 -1.27
C VAL A 136 5.02 -14.75 -0.20
N TYR A 137 3.97 -14.16 0.37
CA TYR A 137 3.13 -14.80 1.37
C TYR A 137 2.56 -16.14 0.90
N GLY A 138 2.82 -17.19 1.68
CA GLY A 138 2.34 -18.54 1.44
C GLY A 138 3.13 -19.30 0.38
N ARG A 139 4.18 -18.73 -0.22
CA ARG A 139 5.17 -19.44 -1.01
C ARG A 139 6.08 -20.19 -0.05
N ARG A 140 6.12 -21.51 -0.18
CA ARG A 140 6.78 -22.40 0.80
C ARG A 140 8.26 -22.08 1.00
N GLY A 141 8.99 -21.84 -0.10
CA GLY A 141 10.41 -21.47 -0.05
C GLY A 141 10.63 -20.13 0.64
N ASP A 142 9.78 -19.15 0.35
CA ASP A 142 9.87 -17.80 0.93
C ASP A 142 9.52 -17.82 2.44
N ASP A 143 8.45 -18.50 2.84
CA ASP A 143 8.09 -18.63 4.26
C ASP A 143 9.18 -19.34 5.08
N ALA A 144 9.78 -20.42 4.53
CA ALA A 144 10.87 -21.14 5.18
C ALA A 144 12.12 -20.28 5.34
N ARG A 145 12.50 -19.56 4.28
CA ARG A 145 13.64 -18.65 4.26
C ARG A 145 13.45 -17.47 5.20
N LEU A 146 12.24 -16.88 5.19
CA LEU A 146 11.86 -15.80 6.09
C LEU A 146 11.98 -16.22 7.55
N GLY A 147 11.45 -17.40 7.90
CA GLY A 147 11.60 -17.96 9.24
C GLY A 147 13.06 -18.20 9.63
N ALA A 148 13.91 -18.65 8.70
CA ALA A 148 15.34 -18.84 8.96
C ALA A 148 16.06 -17.50 9.22
N ILE A 149 15.75 -16.45 8.45
CA ILE A 149 16.37 -15.13 8.57
C ILE A 149 15.95 -14.42 9.88
N LEU A 150 14.68 -14.53 10.29
CA LEU A 150 14.13 -13.68 11.35
C LEU A 150 14.18 -14.31 12.76
N ARG A 151 14.26 -15.64 12.92
CA ARG A 151 14.20 -16.27 14.26
C ARG A 151 15.28 -15.74 15.21
N GLY A 152 16.53 -15.65 14.78
CA GLY A 152 17.62 -15.11 15.58
C GLY A 152 17.40 -13.63 15.91
N PRO A 153 17.27 -12.75 14.92
CA PRO A 153 16.98 -11.34 15.15
C PRO A 153 15.76 -11.08 16.03
N CYS A 154 14.67 -11.84 15.89
CA CYS A 154 13.49 -11.68 16.75
C CYS A 154 13.78 -12.06 18.20
N ALA A 155 14.51 -13.15 18.45
CA ALA A 155 14.92 -13.55 19.81
C ALA A 155 15.82 -12.49 20.47
N GLU A 156 16.62 -11.77 19.68
CA GLU A 156 17.50 -10.70 20.11
C GLU A 156 16.84 -9.31 20.07
N ARG A 157 15.54 -9.24 19.83
CA ARG A 157 14.77 -7.99 19.68
C ARG A 157 15.32 -7.03 18.61
N ARG A 158 15.96 -7.56 17.58
CA ARG A 158 16.47 -6.83 16.39
C ARG A 158 15.57 -7.01 15.18
N CYS A 159 14.28 -7.26 15.41
CA CYS A 159 13.28 -7.24 14.37
C CYS A 159 11.95 -6.70 14.89
N LEU A 160 11.15 -6.16 13.99
CA LEU A 160 9.77 -5.75 14.23
C LEU A 160 8.91 -5.95 12.98
N LEU A 161 7.60 -6.02 13.18
CA LEU A 161 6.59 -5.91 12.13
C LEU A 161 6.00 -4.50 12.15
N LEU A 162 6.18 -3.77 11.07
CA LEU A 162 5.56 -2.45 10.89
C LEU A 162 4.11 -2.64 10.46
N PHE A 163 3.22 -2.75 11.43
CA PHE A 163 1.80 -3.01 11.18
C PHE A 163 0.93 -2.48 12.32
N PRO A 164 -0.07 -1.61 12.05
CA PRO A 164 -0.95 -1.06 13.07
C PRO A 164 -2.03 -2.07 13.47
N ASP A 165 -1.86 -2.67 14.63
CA ASP A 165 -2.92 -3.40 15.33
C ASP A 165 -3.16 -2.83 16.73
N ASP A 166 -4.17 -3.35 17.42
CA ASP A 166 -4.60 -2.81 18.71
C ASP A 166 -3.54 -2.97 19.83
N GLY A 167 -2.58 -3.88 19.66
CA GLY A 167 -1.49 -4.14 20.60
C GLY A 167 -0.14 -3.58 20.15
N ALA A 168 -0.07 -2.91 18.99
CA ALA A 168 1.18 -2.42 18.45
C ALA A 168 1.76 -1.25 19.27
N ALA A 169 3.05 -1.33 19.62
CA ALA A 169 3.79 -0.22 20.21
C ALA A 169 4.01 0.91 19.20
N THR A 170 4.21 2.14 19.67
CA THR A 170 4.79 3.19 18.80
C THR A 170 6.27 2.93 18.59
N VAL A 171 6.88 3.55 17.58
CA VAL A 171 8.33 3.45 17.32
C VAL A 171 9.13 3.83 18.57
N ASP A 172 8.82 4.97 19.16
CA ASP A 172 9.50 5.45 20.39
C ASP A 172 9.35 4.48 21.55
N SER A 173 8.13 3.97 21.80
CA SER A 173 7.87 3.00 22.87
C SER A 173 8.63 1.70 22.68
N PHE A 174 8.73 1.24 21.43
CA PHE A 174 9.46 0.01 21.09
C PHE A 174 10.95 0.14 21.42
N PHE A 175 11.60 1.24 21.00
CA PHE A 175 13.02 1.44 21.22
C PHE A 175 13.37 1.89 22.65
N ALA A 176 12.44 2.49 23.38
CA ALA A 176 12.62 2.81 24.80
C ALA A 176 12.44 1.60 25.73
N ALA A 177 11.91 0.47 25.25
CA ALA A 177 11.64 -0.70 26.08
C ALA A 177 12.93 -1.36 26.58
N PRO A 178 12.95 -1.90 27.83
CA PRO A 178 14.10 -2.62 28.36
C PRO A 178 14.51 -3.79 27.44
N GLY A 179 15.80 -3.86 27.13
CA GLY A 179 16.35 -4.90 26.25
C GLY A 179 16.02 -4.74 24.77
N ALA A 180 15.46 -3.61 24.36
CA ALA A 180 15.36 -3.28 22.93
C ALA A 180 16.76 -3.13 22.34
N ALA A 181 16.92 -3.56 21.06
CA ALA A 181 18.12 -3.22 20.33
C ALA A 181 18.23 -1.70 20.18
N PRO A 182 19.44 -1.15 20.09
CA PRO A 182 19.60 0.26 19.82
C PRO A 182 18.90 0.65 18.50
N VAL A 183 18.41 1.88 18.46
CA VAL A 183 17.87 2.46 17.21
C VAL A 183 18.92 2.26 16.12
N PRO A 184 18.59 1.70 14.96
CA PRO A 184 19.54 1.51 13.87
C PRO A 184 19.93 2.89 13.30
N ALA A 185 20.98 3.47 13.86
CA ALA A 185 21.50 4.76 13.44
C ALA A 185 22.40 4.59 12.20
N ARG A 186 22.31 5.53 11.28
CA ARG A 186 23.15 5.59 10.08
C ARG A 186 24.63 5.67 10.48
N GLY A 187 25.44 4.73 9.97
CA GLY A 187 26.87 4.67 10.25
C GLY A 187 27.24 4.08 11.60
N ALA A 188 26.31 3.43 12.30
CA ALA A 188 26.67 2.61 13.44
C ALA A 188 27.67 1.53 13.00
N ALA A 189 28.73 1.32 13.79
CA ALA A 189 29.72 0.29 13.51
C ALA A 189 29.03 -1.05 13.24
N ALA A 190 29.60 -1.84 12.30
CA ALA A 190 29.02 -3.09 11.79
C ALA A 190 28.53 -4.05 12.87
N GLY A 191 27.37 -3.78 13.40
CA GLY A 191 26.61 -4.65 14.28
C GLY A 191 25.76 -5.62 13.45
N ALA A 192 25.13 -6.57 14.11
CA ALA A 192 24.20 -7.46 13.46
C ALA A 192 22.97 -6.66 12.94
N PRO A 193 22.45 -6.95 11.75
CA PRO A 193 21.42 -6.14 11.09
C PRO A 193 20.11 -6.11 11.88
N PHE A 194 19.42 -4.96 11.84
CA PHE A 194 18.06 -4.79 12.33
C PHE A 194 17.07 -5.03 11.19
N TYR A 195 16.03 -5.83 11.43
CA TYR A 195 15.04 -6.18 10.42
C TYR A 195 13.70 -5.51 10.67
N VAL A 196 13.13 -4.92 9.63
CA VAL A 196 11.76 -4.41 9.62
C VAL A 196 10.95 -5.19 8.60
N VAL A 197 9.97 -5.93 9.08
CA VAL A 197 9.01 -6.63 8.22
C VAL A 197 7.89 -5.68 7.89
N VAL A 198 7.56 -5.56 6.61
CA VAL A 198 6.44 -4.75 6.12
C VAL A 198 5.53 -5.64 5.31
N VAL A 199 4.23 -5.61 5.62
CA VAL A 199 3.23 -6.41 4.91
C VAL A 199 2.63 -5.60 3.77
N ASP A 200 2.77 -6.11 2.55
CA ASP A 200 2.22 -5.49 1.36
C ASP A 200 1.02 -6.26 0.80
N ALA A 201 -0.17 -5.75 1.08
CA ALA A 201 -1.46 -6.31 0.70
C ALA A 201 -2.62 -5.35 0.99
N THR A 202 -3.83 -5.72 0.56
CA THR A 202 -5.03 -5.05 1.08
C THR A 202 -5.16 -5.26 2.60
N TRP A 203 -5.75 -4.30 3.32
CA TRP A 203 -5.86 -4.31 4.79
C TRP A 203 -6.43 -5.60 5.38
N THR A 204 -7.41 -6.22 4.70
CA THR A 204 -7.99 -7.49 5.15
C THR A 204 -7.01 -8.65 5.02
N LEU A 205 -6.22 -8.66 3.95
CA LEU A 205 -5.19 -9.68 3.73
C LEU A 205 -3.97 -9.44 4.63
N ALA A 206 -3.55 -8.19 4.80
CA ALA A 206 -2.43 -7.81 5.66
C ALA A 206 -2.59 -8.33 7.10
N ARG A 207 -3.80 -8.24 7.69
CA ARG A 207 -4.09 -8.84 9.00
C ARG A 207 -3.93 -10.37 9.04
N LYS A 208 -4.22 -11.06 7.93
CA LYS A 208 -4.01 -12.51 7.84
C LYS A 208 -2.54 -12.84 7.74
N MET A 209 -1.80 -12.03 7.00
CA MET A 209 -0.36 -12.18 6.83
C MET A 209 0.40 -11.89 8.12
N ALA A 210 0.04 -10.84 8.87
CA ALA A 210 0.59 -10.55 10.19
C ALA A 210 0.41 -11.75 11.14
N ARG A 211 -0.80 -12.28 11.27
CA ARG A 211 -1.06 -13.49 12.07
C ARG A 211 -0.34 -14.74 11.58
N HIS A 212 -0.03 -14.83 10.30
CA HIS A 212 0.78 -15.92 9.77
C HIS A 212 2.24 -15.77 10.21
N LEU A 213 2.80 -14.57 10.14
CA LEU A 213 4.13 -14.25 10.63
C LEU A 213 4.28 -14.56 12.13
N ASP A 214 3.28 -14.19 12.94
CA ASP A 214 3.26 -14.52 14.38
C ASP A 214 3.39 -16.03 14.61
N ARG A 215 2.61 -16.84 13.89
CA ARG A 215 2.71 -18.30 13.98
C ARG A 215 4.05 -18.84 13.49
N LEU A 216 4.55 -18.29 12.37
CA LEU A 216 5.83 -18.72 11.76
C LEU A 216 7.01 -18.47 12.71
N LEU A 217 6.96 -17.40 13.50
CA LEU A 217 8.00 -16.95 14.41
C LEU A 217 7.69 -17.24 15.89
N GLY A 218 6.63 -18.01 16.17
CA GLY A 218 6.26 -18.40 17.53
C GLY A 218 5.83 -17.24 18.43
N GLY A 219 5.27 -16.17 17.85
CA GLY A 219 4.83 -14.97 18.59
C GLY A 219 5.96 -14.04 19.03
N ALA A 220 7.19 -14.25 18.52
CA ALA A 220 8.35 -13.45 18.90
C ALA A 220 8.51 -12.14 18.12
N LEU A 221 7.62 -11.84 17.18
CA LEU A 221 7.70 -10.65 16.30
C LEU A 221 6.92 -9.48 16.93
N PRO A 222 7.59 -8.45 17.45
CA PRO A 222 6.91 -7.26 17.98
C PRO A 222 6.21 -6.48 16.88
N HIS A 223 4.97 -6.05 17.12
CA HIS A 223 4.24 -5.18 16.23
C HIS A 223 4.47 -3.71 16.59
N VAL A 224 4.77 -2.90 15.58
CA VAL A 224 5.00 -1.46 15.73
C VAL A 224 4.11 -0.71 14.76
N LYS A 225 3.49 0.36 15.24
CA LYS A 225 2.63 1.26 14.46
C LYS A 225 3.27 2.63 14.31
N LEU A 226 2.97 3.27 13.19
CA LEU A 226 3.22 4.70 12.99
C LEU A 226 2.03 5.49 13.50
N GLU A 227 2.28 6.62 14.12
CA GLU A 227 1.28 7.62 14.46
C GLU A 227 1.37 8.75 13.43
N THR A 228 0.54 8.70 12.40
CA THR A 228 0.59 9.66 11.30
C THR A 228 -0.81 10.05 10.83
N ASP A 229 -0.97 11.33 10.52
CA ASP A 229 -2.10 11.94 9.84
C ASP A 229 -1.77 12.30 8.37
N VAL A 230 -0.60 11.89 7.88
CA VAL A 230 -0.14 12.18 6.52
C VAL A 230 -1.13 11.65 5.49
N VAL A 231 -1.42 12.50 4.51
CA VAL A 231 -2.20 12.12 3.33
C VAL A 231 -1.26 11.43 2.34
N SER A 232 -1.61 10.22 1.94
CA SER A 232 -0.81 9.43 1.01
C SER A 232 -0.75 10.09 -0.37
N VAL A 233 0.45 10.16 -0.96
CA VAL A 233 0.66 10.59 -2.35
C VAL A 233 0.45 9.46 -3.36
N TYR A 234 0.16 8.26 -2.89
CA TYR A 234 0.00 7.09 -3.73
C TYR A 234 -1.25 7.19 -4.63
N ALA A 235 -1.13 6.70 -5.86
CA ALA A 235 -2.18 6.83 -6.89
C ALA A 235 -3.50 6.12 -6.56
N ARG A 236 -3.49 5.14 -5.64
CA ARG A 236 -4.71 4.48 -5.18
C ARG A 236 -5.31 5.24 -4.01
N THR A 237 -6.60 5.56 -4.08
CA THR A 237 -7.32 6.19 -2.98
C THR A 237 -7.28 5.31 -1.73
N GLN A 238 -6.81 5.86 -0.63
CA GLN A 238 -6.81 5.18 0.65
C GLN A 238 -8.22 5.17 1.25
N SER A 239 -8.60 4.05 1.85
CA SER A 239 -9.97 3.85 2.37
C SER A 239 -10.25 4.55 3.70
N LYS A 240 -9.22 5.12 4.36
CA LYS A 240 -9.30 5.89 5.61
C LYS A 240 -8.13 6.86 5.69
N THR A 241 -8.33 7.99 6.37
CA THR A 241 -7.27 8.93 6.75
C THR A 241 -6.20 8.24 7.58
N GLY A 242 -4.95 8.65 7.46
CA GLY A 242 -3.80 8.05 8.15
C GLY A 242 -3.33 6.72 7.58
N ARG A 243 -3.90 6.26 6.46
CA ARG A 243 -3.38 5.11 5.72
C ARG A 243 -2.45 5.58 4.63
N VAL A 244 -1.28 5.00 4.60
CA VAL A 244 -0.22 5.28 3.64
C VAL A 244 0.12 4.02 2.85
N CYS A 245 0.83 4.15 1.74
CA CYS A 245 1.33 3.00 0.99
C CYS A 245 2.56 2.36 1.68
N THR A 246 3.01 1.23 1.17
CA THR A 246 4.10 0.46 1.78
C THR A 246 5.40 1.25 1.85
N VAL A 247 5.79 1.92 0.77
CA VAL A 247 7.01 2.76 0.74
C VAL A 247 6.87 3.99 1.65
N GLU A 248 5.71 4.62 1.69
CA GLU A 248 5.46 5.75 2.60
C GLU A 248 5.55 5.32 4.07
N ALA A 249 5.03 4.14 4.42
CA ALA A 249 5.17 3.60 5.77
C ALA A 249 6.64 3.40 6.15
N VAL A 250 7.45 2.86 5.23
CA VAL A 250 8.90 2.72 5.43
C VAL A 250 9.57 4.08 5.57
N ALA A 251 9.21 5.06 4.74
CA ALA A 251 9.78 6.41 4.79
C ALA A 251 9.48 7.12 6.13
N LEU A 252 8.24 6.98 6.62
CA LEU A 252 7.83 7.53 7.91
C LEU A 252 8.56 6.83 9.07
N PHE A 253 8.66 5.51 9.05
CA PHE A 253 9.43 4.75 10.04
C PHE A 253 10.89 5.23 10.09
N LEU A 254 11.55 5.32 8.93
CA LEU A 254 12.94 5.77 8.85
C LEU A 254 13.11 7.19 9.41
N ARG A 255 12.16 8.09 9.15
CA ARG A 255 12.18 9.44 9.72
C ARG A 255 12.00 9.43 11.25
N GLU A 256 11.11 8.58 11.79
CA GLU A 256 10.92 8.44 13.24
C GLU A 256 12.17 7.87 13.93
N VAL A 257 12.95 7.01 13.26
CA VAL A 257 14.23 6.52 13.79
C VAL A 257 15.43 7.44 13.51
N GLY A 258 15.19 8.67 13.01
CA GLY A 258 16.20 9.72 12.88
C GLY A 258 16.94 9.76 11.55
N GLU A 259 16.43 9.09 10.52
CA GLU A 259 16.95 9.25 9.17
C GLU A 259 16.63 10.64 8.58
N SER A 260 17.43 11.06 7.59
CA SER A 260 17.37 12.42 7.07
C SER A 260 16.08 12.72 6.28
N ASP A 261 15.63 13.98 6.32
CA ASP A 261 14.55 14.47 5.46
C ASP A 261 14.89 14.36 3.95
N GLU A 262 16.15 14.33 3.58
CA GLU A 262 16.56 14.06 2.20
C GLU A 262 16.19 12.66 1.77
N LEU A 263 16.43 11.66 2.62
CA LEU A 263 16.05 10.28 2.37
C LEU A 263 14.52 10.16 2.27
N PHE A 264 13.78 10.78 3.19
CA PHE A 264 12.33 10.83 3.14
C PHE A 264 11.82 11.37 1.80
N ARG A 265 12.36 12.52 1.34
CA ARG A 265 12.00 13.11 0.03
C ARG A 265 12.33 12.20 -1.15
N LYS A 266 13.46 11.50 -1.13
CA LYS A 266 13.80 10.50 -2.15
C LYS A 266 12.79 9.36 -2.20
N MET A 267 12.35 8.86 -1.05
CA MET A 267 11.35 7.80 -0.97
C MET A 267 9.98 8.26 -1.49
N VAL A 268 9.54 9.47 -1.17
CA VAL A 268 8.32 10.06 -1.75
C VAL A 268 8.46 10.18 -3.28
N ALA A 269 9.60 10.64 -3.77
CA ALA A 269 9.87 10.74 -5.21
C ALA A 269 9.84 9.37 -5.93
N MET A 270 10.21 8.28 -5.25
CA MET A 270 10.05 6.92 -5.78
C MET A 270 8.58 6.56 -5.98
N VAL A 271 7.72 6.84 -5.00
CA VAL A 271 6.27 6.62 -5.09
C VAL A 271 5.68 7.44 -6.23
N GLU A 272 6.03 8.71 -6.34
CA GLU A 272 5.57 9.58 -7.42
C GLU A 272 6.03 9.10 -8.80
N THR A 273 7.26 8.59 -8.91
CA THR A 273 7.78 8.01 -10.15
C THR A 273 6.97 6.77 -10.56
N ASN A 274 6.67 5.87 -9.62
CA ASN A 274 5.79 4.73 -9.85
C ASN A 274 4.38 5.17 -10.26
N ASN A 275 3.81 6.19 -9.59
CA ASN A 275 2.49 6.74 -9.92
C ASN A 275 2.42 7.30 -11.34
N ARG A 276 3.44 8.04 -11.79
CA ARG A 276 3.50 8.57 -13.17
C ARG A 276 3.51 7.43 -14.19
N ALA A 277 4.34 6.42 -13.98
CA ALA A 277 4.39 5.25 -14.87
C ALA A 277 3.05 4.51 -14.93
N LEU A 278 2.40 4.32 -13.78
CA LEU A 278 1.06 3.73 -13.71
C LEU A 278 0.04 4.52 -14.54
N LYS A 279 -0.01 5.84 -14.38
CA LYS A 279 -0.92 6.69 -15.16
C LYS A 279 -0.73 6.51 -16.67
N HIS A 280 0.52 6.45 -17.13
CA HIS A 280 0.85 6.23 -18.54
C HIS A 280 0.46 4.83 -19.01
N GLU A 281 0.82 3.78 -18.27
CA GLU A 281 0.49 2.40 -18.62
C GLU A 281 -1.03 2.18 -18.68
N TYR A 282 -1.79 2.79 -17.77
CA TYR A 282 -3.24 2.69 -17.74
C TYR A 282 -3.91 3.55 -18.83
N ALA A 283 -3.39 4.73 -19.14
CA ALA A 283 -3.93 5.57 -20.20
C ALA A 283 -3.83 4.86 -21.56
N LYS A 284 -2.67 4.25 -21.85
CA LYS A 284 -2.48 3.42 -23.05
C LYS A 284 -3.46 2.25 -23.08
N ARG A 285 -3.56 1.49 -21.99
CA ARG A 285 -4.47 0.36 -21.91
C ARG A 285 -5.94 0.73 -22.07
N ARG A 286 -6.35 1.92 -21.59
CA ARG A 286 -7.68 2.47 -21.88
C ARG A 286 -7.87 2.74 -23.36
N ALA A 287 -6.91 3.38 -24.02
CA ALA A 287 -6.97 3.65 -25.44
C ALA A 287 -7.08 2.35 -26.26
N ASP A 288 -6.29 1.33 -25.92
CA ASP A 288 -6.33 0.02 -26.57
C ASP A 288 -7.69 -0.70 -26.35
N LEU A 289 -8.27 -0.60 -25.15
CA LEU A 289 -9.59 -1.15 -24.85
C LEU A 289 -10.72 -0.42 -25.61
N TRP A 290 -10.62 0.91 -25.75
CA TRP A 290 -11.60 1.67 -26.56
C TRP A 290 -11.48 1.34 -28.04
N ALA A 291 -10.27 1.12 -28.54
CA ALA A 291 -10.03 0.73 -29.93
C ALA A 291 -10.52 -0.69 -30.27
N SER A 292 -10.53 -1.60 -29.26
CA SER A 292 -10.96 -3.00 -29.43
C SER A 292 -12.45 -3.25 -29.17
N GLY A 293 -13.23 -2.21 -28.80
CA GLY A 293 -14.66 -2.33 -28.48
C GLY A 293 -14.97 -2.85 -27.07
N PRO A 294 -16.24 -2.85 -26.64
CA PRO A 294 -16.62 -3.20 -25.28
C PRO A 294 -16.48 -4.70 -25.04
N THR A 295 -15.41 -5.11 -24.35
CA THR A 295 -15.29 -6.44 -23.80
C THR A 295 -15.90 -6.49 -22.40
N MET A 296 -16.93 -7.31 -22.23
CA MET A 296 -17.57 -7.57 -20.93
C MET A 296 -16.55 -8.16 -19.97
N GLY A 297 -16.22 -7.45 -18.87
CA GLY A 297 -15.40 -7.96 -17.79
C GLY A 297 -14.31 -7.05 -17.26
N ASN A 298 -14.56 -5.76 -17.08
CA ASN A 298 -13.63 -4.87 -16.38
C ASN A 298 -13.54 -5.22 -14.89
N PRO A 299 -12.33 -5.51 -14.33
CA PRO A 299 -12.18 -5.75 -12.89
C PRO A 299 -12.57 -4.51 -12.08
N ALA A 300 -13.16 -4.70 -10.89
CA ALA A 300 -13.66 -3.64 -10.01
C ALA A 300 -12.61 -2.56 -9.64
N TRP A 301 -11.32 -2.84 -9.74
CA TRP A 301 -10.24 -1.87 -9.51
C TRP A 301 -10.12 -0.80 -10.62
N TYR A 302 -10.69 -1.06 -11.79
CA TYR A 302 -10.71 -0.12 -12.91
C TYR A 302 -11.56 1.13 -12.59
N TYR A 303 -12.60 0.98 -11.77
CA TYR A 303 -13.48 2.08 -11.38
C TYR A 303 -12.97 2.90 -10.19
N ALA A 304 -11.96 2.42 -9.47
CA ALA A 304 -11.38 3.11 -8.32
C ALA A 304 -10.36 4.21 -8.71
N MET A 305 -9.96 4.27 -9.99
CA MET A 305 -9.10 5.34 -10.51
C MET A 305 -9.94 6.42 -11.19
N ARG A 306 -10.84 7.06 -10.48
CA ARG A 306 -11.28 8.39 -10.88
C ARG A 306 -10.12 9.34 -10.59
N VAL A 307 -9.35 9.64 -11.61
CA VAL A 307 -8.56 10.86 -11.64
C VAL A 307 -9.59 11.98 -11.69
N ASP A 308 -9.72 12.74 -10.63
CA ASP A 308 -10.36 14.04 -10.69
C ASP A 308 -9.54 14.86 -11.69
N GLU A 309 -10.02 14.94 -12.92
CA GLU A 309 -9.61 15.96 -13.86
C GLU A 309 -10.15 17.27 -13.31
N GLY A 310 -9.41 17.87 -12.38
CA GLY A 310 -9.58 19.25 -11.99
C GLY A 310 -9.31 20.09 -13.23
N VAL A 311 -10.39 20.54 -13.82
CA VAL A 311 -10.44 21.57 -14.84
C VAL A 311 -9.84 22.84 -14.27
N SER A 312 -8.86 23.37 -14.90
CA SER A 312 -8.64 24.81 -15.03
C SER A 312 -7.93 25.09 -16.32
#